data_c2b046a8de11cd9bccbf4539160a745e
#
_entry.id   c2b046a8de11cd9bccbf4539160a745e
#
_cell.length_a   1.000
_cell.length_b   1.000
_cell.length_c   1.000
_cell.angle_alpha   90.00
_cell.angle_beta   90.00
_cell.angle_gamma   90.00
#
_symmetry.space_group_name_H-M   'P 1'
#
loop_
_entity.id
_entity.type
_entity.pdbx_description
1 polymer ?
#
loop_
_entity_poly.entity_id
_entity_poly.type
_entity_poly.pdbx_seq_one_letter_code
_entity_poly.pdbx_strand_id
1 'polypeptide(L)'
;MTNPTTQVELIPRKVLLGNPVKTSPQISPDGKRMAYLAPVNNVLNVWVGNIGSEDYRPVTKDEDRGIRFYTWAQDNKHILYIQDIGGNENWRLYATNLETQETKDLTPFENVQTQVMDIDKHFPDELLVAMNKDNPKVHDAYHLDLTSGELTLVAKNPGNVAGWVSDANFKVRGALAMTADGGRTVLIREDEIDDWKTLITWDPDDAQNSFPVGFTQDGKSIYLVDGRNSNASRLVKMDISSGEITVIAEDPQYDVGRVMTNPDTYEIQAVAFNKDRVTWVVLDESIKLDFDTIQDITRGDFSITSRDNADSTWVVAFTRDNGPVAFYAYDRPTRKVTFLFDNQPDLNKYTLATMQAISFTSRDGLIIHGYLTLSPGQGKTNLPMVLNVHGGPQARDGWGYNPEAQWLANRGYACLQVNYRGSTGYGKAFQNAGNKEWGRKMHDDLVDAVAWAVKEGIADPKKVAIYGGSYGGYAALVGATFTPDLFCCAVDIVGPSNLITLIRSIPPYWSTFLASFYRRVGNPDTEEEFLKSRSPLFKVDQIKVPLLIAQGANDPRVKQAESEQIVEAMRSRGIDYEYMLFPDEGHGFAKPENRLKFYAAAEKFLARYLGGRFEEG
;
A
#
# COMPACT_ATOMS: atom_id res chain seq x y z
N MET A 1 -43.84 -2.25 -17.13
CA MET A 1 -43.85 -2.88 -15.81
C MET A 1 -42.40 -2.96 -15.36
N THR A 2 -41.96 -2.02 -14.54
CA THR A 2 -40.62 -2.04 -13.93
C THR A 2 -40.64 -3.13 -12.86
N ASN A 3 -39.84 -4.18 -13.05
CA ASN A 3 -39.59 -5.14 -11.97
C ASN A 3 -39.15 -4.35 -10.72
N PRO A 4 -39.72 -4.63 -9.55
CA PRO A 4 -39.23 -4.02 -8.31
C PRO A 4 -37.76 -4.42 -8.18
N THR A 5 -36.89 -3.45 -8.24
CA THR A 5 -35.45 -3.63 -7.90
C THR A 5 -35.39 -4.09 -6.45
N THR A 6 -35.08 -5.36 -6.24
CA THR A 6 -34.92 -5.90 -4.88
C THR A 6 -33.65 -5.31 -4.31
N GLN A 7 -33.78 -4.32 -3.44
CA GLN A 7 -32.65 -3.70 -2.76
C GLN A 7 -31.92 -4.78 -1.95
N VAL A 8 -30.60 -4.92 -2.18
CA VAL A 8 -29.79 -5.86 -1.41
C VAL A 8 -29.77 -5.51 0.08
N GLU A 9 -29.57 -6.49 0.94
CA GLU A 9 -29.48 -6.30 2.37
C GLU A 9 -28.37 -5.29 2.74
N LEU A 10 -28.63 -4.49 3.78
CA LEU A 10 -27.64 -3.57 4.33
C LEU A 10 -26.56 -4.37 5.08
N ILE A 11 -25.33 -4.32 4.59
CA ILE A 11 -24.22 -5.01 5.22
C ILE A 11 -23.72 -4.19 6.40
N PRO A 12 -23.61 -4.76 7.62
CA PRO A 12 -23.09 -4.02 8.77
C PRO A 12 -21.69 -3.48 8.53
N ARG A 13 -21.43 -2.25 8.99
CA ARG A 13 -20.09 -1.62 8.89
C ARG A 13 -18.99 -2.52 9.46
N LYS A 14 -19.27 -3.18 10.58
CA LYS A 14 -18.32 -4.09 11.23
C LYS A 14 -17.90 -5.25 10.32
N VAL A 15 -18.80 -5.75 9.48
CA VAL A 15 -18.49 -6.85 8.54
C VAL A 15 -17.61 -6.37 7.39
N LEU A 16 -17.85 -5.16 6.88
CA LEU A 16 -17.08 -4.59 5.77
C LEU A 16 -15.73 -4.00 6.22
N LEU A 17 -15.73 -3.31 7.36
CA LEU A 17 -14.68 -2.35 7.75
C LEU A 17 -14.06 -2.66 9.13
N GLY A 18 -14.56 -3.68 9.82
CA GLY A 18 -13.99 -4.16 11.08
C GLY A 18 -12.69 -4.96 10.88
N ASN A 19 -12.17 -5.52 11.97
CA ASN A 19 -11.06 -6.44 11.86
C ASN A 19 -11.48 -7.73 11.14
N PRO A 20 -10.58 -8.34 10.34
CA PRO A 20 -10.82 -9.66 9.80
C PRO A 20 -10.95 -10.70 10.92
N VAL A 21 -11.69 -11.79 10.68
CA VAL A 21 -11.76 -12.92 11.61
C VAL A 21 -10.43 -13.64 11.70
N LYS A 22 -9.77 -13.85 10.54
CA LYS A 22 -8.40 -14.35 10.40
C LYS A 22 -7.79 -13.74 9.15
N THR A 23 -6.49 -13.47 9.17
CA THR A 23 -5.81 -12.95 7.96
C THR A 23 -4.32 -13.28 7.97
N SER A 24 -3.66 -13.08 6.83
CA SER A 24 -2.21 -13.16 6.66
C SER A 24 -1.60 -14.48 7.16
N PRO A 25 -2.12 -15.65 6.75
CA PRO A 25 -1.54 -16.92 7.16
C PRO A 25 -0.12 -17.06 6.60
N GLN A 26 0.80 -17.56 7.45
CA GLN A 26 2.16 -17.91 7.09
C GLN A 26 2.52 -19.29 7.63
N ILE A 27 3.12 -20.10 6.78
CA ILE A 27 3.65 -21.42 7.18
C ILE A 27 4.99 -21.24 7.90
N SER A 28 5.26 -22.06 8.93
CA SER A 28 6.55 -22.08 9.58
C SER A 28 7.66 -22.56 8.63
N PRO A 29 8.93 -22.18 8.87
CA PRO A 29 10.04 -22.62 8.03
C PRO A 29 10.12 -24.14 7.87
N ASP A 30 9.83 -24.92 8.91
CA ASP A 30 9.82 -26.39 8.91
C ASP A 30 8.55 -27.02 8.32
N GLY A 31 7.58 -26.21 7.86
CA GLY A 31 6.33 -26.67 7.26
C GLY A 31 5.30 -27.31 8.20
N LYS A 32 5.53 -27.30 9.52
CA LYS A 32 4.69 -28.04 10.47
C LYS A 32 3.60 -27.21 11.12
N ARG A 33 3.86 -25.91 11.29
CA ARG A 33 2.94 -24.98 11.96
C ARG A 33 2.52 -23.88 11.01
N MET A 34 1.43 -23.24 11.35
CA MET A 34 0.93 -22.05 10.69
C MET A 34 0.68 -20.95 11.71
N ALA A 35 1.01 -19.72 11.33
CA ALA A 35 0.62 -18.53 12.04
C ALA A 35 -0.41 -17.75 11.22
N TYR A 36 -1.25 -16.95 11.88
CA TYR A 36 -2.13 -15.96 11.26
C TYR A 36 -2.46 -14.84 12.23
N LEU A 37 -2.97 -13.73 11.73
CA LEU A 37 -3.51 -12.65 12.55
C LEU A 37 -4.99 -12.89 12.82
N ALA A 38 -5.40 -12.78 14.08
CA ALA A 38 -6.80 -12.80 14.50
C ALA A 38 -6.99 -11.97 15.78
N PRO A 39 -8.21 -11.44 16.03
CA PRO A 39 -8.46 -10.62 17.20
C PRO A 39 -8.40 -11.40 18.51
N VAL A 40 -7.81 -10.77 19.53
CA VAL A 40 -8.02 -11.07 20.96
C VAL A 40 -8.63 -9.80 21.56
N ASN A 41 -9.83 -9.88 22.11
CA ASN A 41 -10.56 -8.71 22.60
C ASN A 41 -10.63 -7.55 21.57
N ASN A 42 -10.88 -7.88 20.30
CA ASN A 42 -10.96 -6.94 19.16
C ASN A 42 -9.60 -6.31 18.75
N VAL A 43 -8.48 -6.73 19.31
CA VAL A 43 -7.13 -6.29 18.95
C VAL A 43 -6.41 -7.41 18.21
N LEU A 44 -5.87 -7.15 17.02
CA LEU A 44 -5.18 -8.16 16.21
C LEU A 44 -3.89 -8.63 16.89
N ASN A 45 -3.78 -9.94 17.04
CA ASN A 45 -2.64 -10.64 17.57
C ASN A 45 -2.22 -11.81 16.69
N VAL A 46 -1.00 -12.29 16.83
CA VAL A 46 -0.52 -13.46 16.12
C VAL A 46 -0.97 -14.73 16.84
N TRP A 47 -1.58 -15.63 16.09
CA TRP A 47 -1.98 -16.96 16.53
C TRP A 47 -1.11 -18.00 15.85
N VAL A 48 -0.73 -19.05 16.57
CA VAL A 48 0.09 -20.16 16.05
C VAL A 48 -0.52 -21.49 16.47
N GLY A 49 -0.52 -22.45 15.56
CA GLY A 49 -0.97 -23.83 15.79
C GLY A 49 -0.35 -24.79 14.78
N ASN A 50 -0.59 -26.10 14.96
CA ASN A 50 -0.16 -27.11 14.03
C ASN A 50 -1.10 -27.15 12.81
N ILE A 51 -0.54 -27.35 11.63
CA ILE A 51 -1.33 -27.42 10.40
C ILE A 51 -2.29 -28.63 10.49
N GLY A 52 -3.56 -28.39 10.21
CA GLY A 52 -4.60 -29.42 10.23
C GLY A 52 -5.14 -29.77 11.61
N SER A 53 -4.76 -29.03 12.65
CA SER A 53 -5.32 -29.18 14.00
C SER A 53 -6.17 -27.96 14.40
N GLU A 54 -6.83 -28.02 15.55
CA GLU A 54 -7.59 -26.91 16.14
C GLU A 54 -6.88 -26.31 17.37
N ASP A 55 -5.57 -26.54 17.52
CA ASP A 55 -4.78 -26.16 18.70
C ASP A 55 -4.23 -24.72 18.63
N TYR A 56 -4.75 -23.90 17.71
CA TYR A 56 -4.31 -22.51 17.54
C TYR A 56 -4.55 -21.68 18.79
N ARG A 57 -3.51 -20.95 19.19
CA ARG A 57 -3.56 -20.04 20.36
C ARG A 57 -2.86 -18.72 20.04
N PRO A 58 -3.26 -17.60 20.67
CA PRO A 58 -2.54 -16.36 20.56
C PRO A 58 -1.17 -16.50 21.23
N VAL A 59 -0.13 -16.01 20.55
CA VAL A 59 1.26 -16.04 21.05
C VAL A 59 1.79 -14.64 21.36
N THR A 60 1.09 -13.61 20.92
CA THR A 60 1.37 -12.21 21.25
C THR A 60 0.26 -11.61 22.11
N LYS A 61 0.53 -10.46 22.73
CA LYS A 61 -0.36 -9.85 23.73
C LYS A 61 -0.48 -8.34 23.50
N ASP A 62 -0.72 -7.92 22.24
CA ASP A 62 -1.03 -6.52 21.96
C ASP A 62 -2.46 -6.22 22.47
N GLU A 63 -2.63 -5.13 23.21
CA GLU A 63 -3.89 -4.71 23.80
C GLU A 63 -4.40 -3.36 23.26
N ASP A 64 -3.65 -2.73 22.36
CA ASP A 64 -3.96 -1.36 21.91
C ASP A 64 -4.21 -1.27 20.40
N ARG A 65 -3.17 -1.27 19.58
CA ARG A 65 -3.28 -0.97 18.15
C ARG A 65 -3.51 -2.17 17.25
N GLY A 66 -3.14 -3.36 17.73
CA GLY A 66 -3.11 -4.59 16.95
C GLY A 66 -1.86 -4.75 16.09
N ILE A 67 -1.38 -5.96 16.02
CA ILE A 67 -0.26 -6.34 15.17
C ILE A 67 -0.78 -6.44 13.73
N ARG A 68 -0.09 -5.78 12.80
CA ARG A 68 -0.46 -5.76 11.37
C ARG A 68 0.58 -6.42 10.48
N PHE A 69 1.83 -6.47 10.92
CA PHE A 69 2.95 -7.04 10.21
C PHE A 69 3.72 -7.97 11.14
N TYR A 70 3.83 -9.22 10.73
CA TYR A 70 4.60 -10.24 11.44
C TYR A 70 5.22 -11.21 10.43
N THR A 71 6.19 -11.98 10.88
CA THR A 71 6.78 -13.09 10.12
C THR A 71 7.36 -14.13 11.07
N TRP A 72 7.59 -15.33 10.56
CA TRP A 72 8.41 -16.32 11.22
C TRP A 72 9.88 -15.92 11.18
N ALA A 73 10.60 -16.08 12.28
CA ALA A 73 12.05 -16.22 12.23
C ALA A 73 12.40 -17.61 11.63
N GLN A 74 13.57 -17.71 11.02
CA GLN A 74 13.98 -18.95 10.35
C GLN A 74 14.39 -20.06 11.33
N ASP A 75 14.54 -19.75 12.61
CA ASP A 75 14.86 -20.69 13.69
C ASP A 75 13.68 -21.59 14.12
N ASN A 76 12.50 -21.41 13.56
CA ASN A 76 11.23 -22.06 13.95
C ASN A 76 10.77 -21.81 15.40
N LYS A 77 11.43 -20.93 16.15
CA LYS A 77 11.12 -20.70 17.57
C LYS A 77 10.50 -19.33 17.83
N HIS A 78 10.75 -18.37 16.95
CA HIS A 78 10.30 -17.00 17.17
C HIS A 78 9.32 -16.53 16.10
N ILE A 79 8.32 -15.77 16.57
CA ILE A 79 7.51 -14.88 15.75
C ILE A 79 8.08 -13.48 15.91
N LEU A 80 8.37 -12.84 14.77
CA LEU A 80 8.84 -11.47 14.68
C LEU A 80 7.68 -10.56 14.30
N TYR A 81 7.59 -9.38 14.90
CA TYR A 81 6.61 -8.38 14.49
C TYR A 81 7.10 -6.97 14.77
N ILE A 82 6.55 -6.01 14.08
CA ILE A 82 6.82 -4.59 14.32
C ILE A 82 5.58 -3.92 14.91
N GLN A 83 5.79 -2.96 15.81
CA GLN A 83 4.76 -2.15 16.42
C GLN A 83 5.25 -0.73 16.67
N ASP A 84 4.36 0.24 16.50
CA ASP A 84 4.56 1.64 16.84
C ASP A 84 3.69 2.07 18.03
N ILE A 85 3.87 3.28 18.51
CA ILE A 85 3.10 3.83 19.63
C ILE A 85 2.18 4.93 19.09
N GLY A 86 0.87 4.75 19.25
CA GLY A 86 -0.13 5.76 18.91
C GLY A 86 -0.14 6.18 17.44
N GLY A 87 0.51 5.44 16.53
CA GLY A 87 0.58 5.75 15.10
C GLY A 87 1.73 6.67 14.69
N ASN A 88 2.77 6.81 15.53
CA ASN A 88 3.92 7.69 15.27
C ASN A 88 4.92 7.15 14.25
N GLU A 89 4.75 5.89 13.80
CA GLU A 89 5.61 5.17 12.85
C GLU A 89 7.07 4.99 13.29
N ASN A 90 7.39 5.16 14.56
CA ASN A 90 8.65 4.74 15.15
C ASN A 90 8.58 3.24 15.48
N TRP A 91 8.69 2.43 14.43
CA TRP A 91 8.51 0.99 14.49
C TRP A 91 9.63 0.32 15.29
N ARG A 92 9.26 -0.46 16.30
CA ARG A 92 10.17 -1.35 17.03
C ARG A 92 9.95 -2.78 16.58
N LEU A 93 11.03 -3.54 16.57
CA LEU A 93 11.02 -4.97 16.26
C LEU A 93 10.96 -5.80 17.54
N TYR A 94 9.98 -6.67 17.60
CA TYR A 94 9.75 -7.61 18.71
C TYR A 94 9.91 -9.04 18.25
N ALA A 95 10.42 -9.90 19.14
CA ALA A 95 10.47 -11.34 18.96
C ALA A 95 9.73 -12.04 20.10
N THR A 96 8.75 -12.87 19.78
CA THR A 96 8.06 -13.73 20.74
C THR A 96 8.57 -15.14 20.59
N ASN A 97 9.16 -15.69 21.65
CA ASN A 97 9.58 -17.08 21.72
C ASN A 97 8.37 -17.98 21.96
N LEU A 98 8.16 -18.96 21.09
CA LEU A 98 6.99 -19.83 21.13
C LEU A 98 7.02 -20.90 22.23
N GLU A 99 8.22 -21.23 22.74
CA GLU A 99 8.43 -22.21 23.81
C GLU A 99 8.23 -21.55 25.18
N THR A 100 8.90 -20.40 25.42
CA THR A 100 8.83 -19.68 26.71
C THR A 100 7.66 -18.70 26.79
N GLN A 101 7.09 -18.32 25.65
CA GLN A 101 6.04 -17.29 25.50
C GLN A 101 6.50 -15.88 25.94
N GLU A 102 7.79 -15.68 26.03
CA GLU A 102 8.37 -14.36 26.32
C GLU A 102 8.50 -13.54 25.05
N THR A 103 8.17 -12.26 25.14
CA THR A 103 8.38 -11.28 24.07
C THR A 103 9.50 -10.34 24.44
N LYS A 104 10.50 -10.23 23.57
CA LYS A 104 11.64 -9.33 23.71
C LYS A 104 11.54 -8.18 22.69
N ASP A 105 11.72 -6.94 23.14
CA ASP A 105 11.97 -5.80 22.28
C ASP A 105 13.43 -5.87 21.81
N LEU A 106 13.63 -6.12 20.52
CA LEU A 106 14.97 -6.25 19.92
C LEU A 106 15.59 -4.90 19.54
N THR A 107 14.77 -3.86 19.47
CA THR A 107 15.20 -2.50 19.10
C THR A 107 14.64 -1.46 20.07
N PRO A 108 15.02 -1.52 21.37
CA PRO A 108 14.45 -0.71 22.45
C PRO A 108 14.98 0.73 22.43
N PHE A 109 14.85 1.41 21.29
CA PHE A 109 15.33 2.78 21.10
C PHE A 109 14.15 3.75 20.93
N GLU A 110 14.21 4.87 21.62
CA GLU A 110 13.18 5.91 21.48
C GLU A 110 13.37 6.73 20.21
N ASN A 111 12.27 7.08 19.56
CA ASN A 111 12.25 7.87 18.32
C ASN A 111 13.06 7.26 17.17
N VAL A 112 13.23 5.95 17.17
CA VAL A 112 13.92 5.19 16.13
C VAL A 112 12.90 4.38 15.33
N GLN A 113 13.04 4.42 14.02
CA GLN A 113 12.31 3.56 13.10
C GLN A 113 13.18 2.38 12.70
N THR A 114 12.72 1.18 12.98
CA THR A 114 13.37 -0.07 12.55
C THR A 114 12.66 -0.64 11.33
N GLN A 115 13.43 -1.06 10.36
CA GLN A 115 12.97 -1.79 9.18
C GLN A 115 13.68 -3.15 9.15
N VAL A 116 12.93 -4.23 8.98
CA VAL A 116 13.51 -5.55 8.68
C VAL A 116 13.91 -5.53 7.20
N MET A 117 15.20 -5.66 6.93
CA MET A 117 15.75 -5.64 5.58
C MET A 117 15.65 -7.01 4.94
N ASP A 118 16.10 -8.03 5.66
CA ASP A 118 16.19 -9.38 5.14
C ASP A 118 16.14 -10.43 6.25
N ILE A 119 15.61 -11.59 5.87
CA ILE A 119 15.54 -12.83 6.66
C ILE A 119 15.80 -13.97 5.69
N ASP A 120 16.86 -14.73 5.90
CA ASP A 120 17.23 -15.81 4.99
C ASP A 120 17.29 -17.16 5.73
N LYS A 121 16.78 -18.22 5.08
CA LYS A 121 16.71 -19.57 5.65
C LYS A 121 18.06 -20.19 5.94
N HIS A 122 19.13 -19.72 5.28
CA HIS A 122 20.50 -20.19 5.50
C HIS A 122 21.16 -19.57 6.74
N PHE A 123 20.54 -18.51 7.30
CA PHE A 123 21.00 -17.77 8.47
C PHE A 123 19.88 -17.68 9.53
N PRO A 124 19.47 -18.80 10.13
CA PRO A 124 18.25 -18.89 10.92
C PRO A 124 18.26 -18.06 12.20
N ASP A 125 19.43 -17.78 12.74
CA ASP A 125 19.60 -17.03 14.00
C ASP A 125 19.94 -15.55 13.77
N GLU A 126 19.94 -15.07 12.52
CA GLU A 126 20.32 -13.71 12.15
C GLU A 126 19.21 -12.97 11.41
N LEU A 127 19.18 -11.66 11.59
CA LEU A 127 18.35 -10.72 10.85
C LEU A 127 19.21 -9.59 10.32
N LEU A 128 18.85 -9.04 9.17
CA LEU A 128 19.33 -7.74 8.72
C LEU A 128 18.27 -6.69 9.00
N VAL A 129 18.64 -5.64 9.71
CA VAL A 129 17.74 -4.54 10.04
C VAL A 129 18.37 -3.19 9.68
N ALA A 130 17.54 -2.23 9.33
CA ALA A 130 17.93 -0.86 9.10
C ALA A 130 17.30 0.05 10.14
N MET A 131 18.07 0.96 10.73
CA MET A 131 17.61 1.85 11.79
C MET A 131 18.18 3.25 11.64
N ASN A 132 17.35 4.26 11.91
CA ASN A 132 17.76 5.66 11.94
C ASN A 132 18.20 6.12 13.34
N LYS A 133 18.93 5.24 14.06
CA LYS A 133 19.32 5.41 15.46
C LYS A 133 20.31 6.56 15.65
N ASP A 134 21.36 6.62 14.82
CA ASP A 134 22.42 7.61 14.96
C ASP A 134 22.09 8.93 14.25
N ASN A 135 21.30 8.85 13.19
CA ASN A 135 20.84 10.00 12.43
C ASN A 135 19.37 9.81 12.03
N PRO A 136 18.44 10.63 12.54
CA PRO A 136 17.00 10.45 12.27
C PRO A 136 16.62 10.57 10.79
N LYS A 137 17.51 11.06 9.93
CA LYS A 137 17.28 11.27 8.50
C LYS A 137 17.55 10.05 7.65
N VAL A 138 18.38 9.11 8.12
CA VAL A 138 18.85 7.97 7.32
C VAL A 138 18.95 6.71 8.16
N HIS A 139 18.84 5.56 7.52
CA HIS A 139 18.92 4.26 8.18
C HIS A 139 20.28 3.62 7.90
N ASP A 140 21.02 3.30 8.96
CA ASP A 140 22.21 2.46 8.91
C ASP A 140 21.79 0.97 8.94
N ALA A 141 22.58 0.09 8.34
CA ALA A 141 22.30 -1.35 8.33
C ALA A 141 23.05 -2.09 9.43
N TYR A 142 22.36 -3.03 10.08
CA TYR A 142 22.88 -3.83 11.18
C TYR A 142 22.59 -5.32 10.96
N HIS A 143 23.54 -6.19 11.33
CA HIS A 143 23.23 -7.55 11.72
C HIS A 143 22.63 -7.56 13.13
N LEU A 144 21.57 -8.31 13.31
CA LEU A 144 20.96 -8.57 14.60
C LEU A 144 20.99 -10.07 14.87
N ASP A 145 21.71 -10.48 15.90
CA ASP A 145 21.69 -11.85 16.40
C ASP A 145 20.43 -12.08 17.23
N LEU A 146 19.59 -13.00 16.76
CA LEU A 146 18.27 -13.25 17.36
C LEU A 146 18.37 -13.87 18.76
N THR A 147 19.43 -14.61 19.06
CA THR A 147 19.65 -15.30 20.32
C THR A 147 20.08 -14.33 21.42
N SER A 148 21.12 -13.54 21.15
CA SER A 148 21.66 -12.57 22.12
C SER A 148 20.90 -11.23 22.08
N GLY A 149 20.39 -10.85 20.90
CA GLY A 149 19.85 -9.52 20.61
C GLY A 149 20.95 -8.49 20.33
N GLU A 150 22.18 -8.93 20.06
CA GLU A 150 23.30 -8.07 19.72
C GLU A 150 23.09 -7.46 18.33
N LEU A 151 23.39 -6.16 18.23
CA LEU A 151 23.33 -5.37 16.99
C LEU A 151 24.74 -5.00 16.56
N THR A 152 25.16 -5.48 15.41
CA THR A 152 26.45 -5.16 14.79
C THR A 152 26.25 -4.27 13.57
N LEU A 153 26.83 -3.06 13.59
CA LEU A 153 26.79 -2.16 12.43
C LEU A 153 27.58 -2.75 11.27
N VAL A 154 26.94 -2.91 10.10
CA VAL A 154 27.56 -3.47 8.89
C VAL A 154 27.62 -2.47 7.73
N ALA A 155 26.76 -1.47 7.72
CA ALA A 155 26.85 -0.39 6.75
C ALA A 155 26.36 0.93 7.34
N LYS A 156 27.28 1.90 7.41
CA LYS A 156 26.96 3.29 7.76
C LYS A 156 26.38 3.99 6.53
N ASN A 157 25.25 4.68 6.71
CA ASN A 157 24.64 5.43 5.63
C ASN A 157 25.42 6.71 5.34
N PRO A 158 25.92 6.93 4.13
CA PRO A 158 26.64 8.16 3.78
C PRO A 158 25.77 9.42 3.74
N GLY A 159 24.44 9.29 3.92
CA GLY A 159 23.51 10.41 4.00
C GLY A 159 22.43 10.41 2.92
N ASN A 160 22.51 9.53 1.94
CA ASN A 160 21.58 9.48 0.81
C ASN A 160 21.08 8.09 0.42
N VAL A 161 21.45 7.05 1.16
CA VAL A 161 20.96 5.69 0.91
C VAL A 161 19.53 5.56 1.44
N ALA A 162 18.63 5.13 0.55
CA ALA A 162 17.22 4.92 0.83
C ALA A 162 16.87 3.44 1.06
N GLY A 163 17.76 2.51 0.71
CA GLY A 163 17.56 1.07 0.88
C GLY A 163 18.86 0.29 0.73
N TRP A 164 18.92 -0.87 1.38
CA TRP A 164 20.07 -1.76 1.37
C TRP A 164 19.71 -3.08 0.70
N VAL A 165 20.70 -3.76 0.14
CA VAL A 165 20.53 -5.05 -0.54
C VAL A 165 21.61 -6.03 -0.03
N SER A 166 21.17 -7.17 0.48
CA SER A 166 22.01 -8.30 0.87
C SER A 166 22.32 -9.23 -0.30
N ASP A 167 23.41 -9.97 -0.20
CA ASP A 167 23.73 -11.06 -1.10
C ASP A 167 23.38 -12.43 -0.48
N ALA A 168 23.63 -13.52 -1.22
CA ALA A 168 23.38 -14.88 -0.76
C ALA A 168 24.24 -15.33 0.45
N ASN A 169 25.27 -14.57 0.82
CA ASN A 169 26.07 -14.78 2.03
C ASN A 169 25.58 -13.91 3.20
N PHE A 170 24.39 -13.31 3.05
CA PHE A 170 23.76 -12.45 4.03
C PHE A 170 24.58 -11.18 4.37
N LYS A 171 25.44 -10.73 3.43
CA LYS A 171 26.24 -9.52 3.52
C LYS A 171 25.54 -8.36 2.81
N VAL A 172 25.60 -7.17 3.40
CA VAL A 172 25.08 -5.94 2.80
C VAL A 172 26.07 -5.44 1.75
N ARG A 173 25.85 -5.82 0.49
CA ARG A 173 26.71 -5.52 -0.66
C ARG A 173 26.12 -4.54 -1.67
N GLY A 174 24.82 -4.27 -1.57
CA GLY A 174 24.14 -3.31 -2.43
C GLY A 174 23.46 -2.19 -1.64
N ALA A 175 23.31 -1.04 -2.28
CA ALA A 175 22.55 0.08 -1.74
C ALA A 175 21.85 0.85 -2.86
N LEU A 176 20.63 1.28 -2.60
CA LEU A 176 19.90 2.23 -3.43
C LEU A 176 20.07 3.63 -2.83
N ALA A 177 20.82 4.48 -3.49
CA ALA A 177 21.06 5.85 -3.06
C ALA A 177 20.31 6.86 -3.94
N MET A 178 19.90 7.97 -3.34
CA MET A 178 19.26 9.07 -4.04
C MET A 178 20.32 10.05 -4.55
N THR A 179 20.13 10.56 -5.75
CA THR A 179 20.98 11.62 -6.33
C THR A 179 20.42 13.01 -6.01
N ALA A 180 21.27 14.03 -6.09
CA ALA A 180 20.88 15.39 -5.72
C ALA A 180 19.79 16.01 -6.62
N ASP A 181 19.63 15.50 -7.83
CA ASP A 181 18.61 15.92 -8.80
C ASP A 181 17.29 15.14 -8.72
N GLY A 182 17.21 14.15 -7.80
CA GLY A 182 16.04 13.29 -7.62
C GLY A 182 16.06 12.00 -8.42
N GLY A 183 17.17 11.67 -9.04
CA GLY A 183 17.44 10.35 -9.61
C GLY A 183 17.81 9.32 -8.55
N ARG A 184 18.26 8.14 -8.98
CA ARG A 184 18.71 7.03 -8.13
C ARG A 184 19.99 6.42 -8.67
N THR A 185 20.81 5.89 -7.76
CA THR A 185 21.99 5.10 -8.13
C THR A 185 22.05 3.83 -7.29
N VAL A 186 22.45 2.74 -7.90
CA VAL A 186 22.81 1.51 -7.18
C VAL A 186 24.29 1.57 -6.89
N LEU A 187 24.62 1.49 -5.61
CA LEU A 187 25.97 1.34 -5.12
C LEU A 187 26.22 -0.13 -4.82
N ILE A 188 27.42 -0.60 -5.08
CA ILE A 188 27.87 -1.96 -4.76
C ILE A 188 29.25 -1.94 -4.10
N ARG A 189 29.54 -3.00 -3.34
CA ARG A 189 30.87 -3.31 -2.82
C ARG A 189 31.11 -4.82 -2.87
N GLU A 190 32.35 -5.24 -2.81
CA GLU A 190 32.69 -6.68 -2.86
C GLU A 190 32.51 -7.35 -1.49
N ASP A 191 32.87 -6.63 -0.41
CA ASP A 191 32.66 -7.07 0.97
C ASP A 191 32.24 -5.87 1.84
N GLU A 192 31.75 -6.13 3.05
CA GLU A 192 31.25 -5.13 4.00
C GLU A 192 32.30 -4.12 4.48
N ILE A 193 33.57 -4.43 4.31
CA ILE A 193 34.71 -3.55 4.65
C ILE A 193 35.17 -2.67 3.48
N ASP A 194 34.66 -2.93 2.26
CA ASP A 194 35.08 -2.23 1.07
C ASP A 194 34.30 -0.92 0.84
N ASP A 195 34.90 -0.02 0.08
CA ASP A 195 34.27 1.22 -0.35
C ASP A 195 33.16 0.97 -1.37
N TRP A 196 32.15 1.82 -1.31
CA TRP A 196 31.04 1.80 -2.25
C TRP A 196 31.46 2.29 -3.63
N LYS A 197 31.05 1.58 -4.68
CA LYS A 197 31.22 1.94 -6.09
C LYS A 197 29.86 2.08 -6.75
N THR A 198 29.72 3.06 -7.64
CA THR A 198 28.51 3.18 -8.46
C THR A 198 28.46 2.06 -9.49
N LEU A 199 27.35 1.32 -9.51
CA LEU A 199 27.08 0.31 -10.53
C LEU A 199 26.26 0.88 -11.68
N ILE A 200 25.15 1.57 -11.38
CA ILE A 200 24.20 2.09 -12.34
C ILE A 200 23.53 3.34 -11.76
N THR A 201 23.23 4.31 -12.63
CA THR A 201 22.47 5.50 -12.27
C THR A 201 21.27 5.65 -13.17
N TRP A 202 20.13 5.95 -12.60
CA TRP A 202 18.90 6.33 -13.27
C TRP A 202 18.68 7.82 -13.09
N ASP A 203 18.44 8.50 -14.20
CA ASP A 203 18.03 9.90 -14.13
C ASP A 203 16.64 10.04 -13.46
N PRO A 204 16.21 11.25 -13.09
CA PRO A 204 14.94 11.46 -12.41
C PRO A 204 13.71 10.95 -13.16
N ASP A 205 13.74 10.85 -14.50
CA ASP A 205 12.60 10.34 -15.28
C ASP A 205 12.48 8.82 -15.21
N ASP A 206 13.61 8.11 -15.15
CA ASP A 206 13.67 6.65 -15.05
C ASP A 206 13.62 6.14 -13.60
N ALA A 207 14.04 6.97 -12.65
CA ALA A 207 14.32 6.57 -11.27
C ALA A 207 13.14 5.97 -10.51
N GLN A 208 11.92 6.48 -10.77
CA GLN A 208 10.74 6.08 -10.02
C GLN A 208 10.40 4.60 -10.15
N ASN A 209 10.56 4.06 -11.35
CA ASN A 209 10.19 2.70 -11.69
C ASN A 209 11.44 1.81 -11.78
N SER A 210 12.52 2.23 -11.08
CA SER A 210 13.82 1.54 -11.14
C SER A 210 14.38 1.32 -9.74
N PHE A 211 14.73 0.06 -9.45
CA PHE A 211 15.27 -0.35 -8.15
C PHE A 211 15.96 -1.73 -8.24
N PRO A 212 16.88 -2.05 -7.33
CA PRO A 212 17.48 -3.37 -7.24
C PRO A 212 16.48 -4.39 -6.64
N VAL A 213 16.49 -5.61 -7.19
CA VAL A 213 15.70 -6.75 -6.69
C VAL A 213 16.54 -7.65 -5.78
N GLY A 214 17.77 -7.98 -6.18
CA GLY A 214 18.65 -8.84 -5.41
C GLY A 214 19.81 -9.38 -6.24
N PHE A 215 20.83 -9.90 -5.58
CA PHE A 215 21.97 -10.54 -6.23
C PHE A 215 21.64 -11.96 -6.70
N THR A 216 22.38 -12.45 -7.71
CA THR A 216 22.44 -13.88 -8.02
C THR A 216 23.18 -14.62 -6.90
N GLN A 217 22.99 -15.93 -6.80
CA GLN A 217 23.60 -16.76 -5.77
C GLN A 217 25.14 -16.62 -5.70
N ASP A 218 25.79 -16.51 -6.85
CA ASP A 218 27.25 -16.35 -6.93
C ASP A 218 27.72 -14.89 -6.72
N GLY A 219 26.77 -13.97 -6.55
CA GLY A 219 27.03 -12.54 -6.32
C GLY A 219 27.68 -11.81 -7.50
N LYS A 220 27.75 -12.41 -8.70
CA LYS A 220 28.39 -11.81 -9.88
C LYS A 220 27.44 -10.96 -10.70
N SER A 221 26.15 -11.15 -10.54
CA SER A 221 25.12 -10.37 -11.20
C SER A 221 24.09 -9.87 -10.19
N ILE A 222 23.33 -8.86 -10.60
CA ILE A 222 22.22 -8.32 -9.83
C ILE A 222 20.97 -8.25 -10.72
N TYR A 223 19.82 -8.58 -10.17
CA TYR A 223 18.52 -8.36 -10.78
C TYR A 223 18.04 -6.95 -10.46
N LEU A 224 17.58 -6.26 -11.48
CA LEU A 224 17.06 -4.88 -11.38
C LEU A 224 15.70 -4.79 -12.06
N VAL A 225 14.81 -3.98 -11.51
CA VAL A 225 13.73 -3.38 -12.27
C VAL A 225 14.30 -2.09 -12.88
N ASP A 226 14.30 -1.98 -14.21
CA ASP A 226 15.00 -0.93 -14.95
C ASP A 226 14.06 -0.22 -15.93
N GLY A 227 13.85 1.08 -15.73
CA GLY A 227 13.03 1.95 -16.58
C GLY A 227 13.74 2.53 -17.79
N ARG A 228 15.05 2.33 -17.93
CA ARG A 228 15.82 2.90 -19.06
C ARG A 228 15.44 2.22 -20.39
N ASN A 229 15.49 2.99 -21.46
CA ASN A 229 15.25 2.53 -22.83
C ASN A 229 13.88 1.89 -23.08
N SER A 230 12.93 2.08 -22.16
CA SER A 230 11.54 1.63 -22.32
C SER A 230 10.60 2.58 -21.57
N ASN A 231 9.32 2.60 -21.94
CA ASN A 231 8.32 3.33 -21.17
C ASN A 231 7.94 2.57 -19.89
N ALA A 232 7.58 1.30 -20.04
CA ALA A 232 7.34 0.43 -18.88
C ALA A 232 8.65 -0.17 -18.37
N SER A 233 8.81 -0.28 -17.05
CA SER A 233 10.00 -0.87 -16.44
C SER A 233 10.07 -2.37 -16.69
N ARG A 234 11.29 -2.86 -16.90
CA ARG A 234 11.60 -4.25 -17.24
C ARG A 234 12.37 -4.92 -16.11
N LEU A 235 12.19 -6.20 -15.92
CA LEU A 235 13.09 -6.99 -15.10
C LEU A 235 14.33 -7.37 -15.92
N VAL A 236 15.50 -6.99 -15.44
CA VAL A 236 16.78 -7.26 -16.11
C VAL A 236 17.76 -7.93 -15.14
N LYS A 237 18.71 -8.68 -15.71
CA LYS A 237 19.89 -9.20 -15.02
C LYS A 237 21.10 -8.44 -15.54
N MET A 238 21.89 -7.87 -14.64
CA MET A 238 23.10 -7.10 -14.97
C MET A 238 24.33 -7.82 -14.42
N ASP A 239 25.28 -8.14 -15.28
CA ASP A 239 26.60 -8.61 -14.87
C ASP A 239 27.39 -7.44 -14.28
N ILE A 240 27.88 -7.62 -13.05
CA ILE A 240 28.53 -6.54 -12.28
C ILE A 240 29.87 -6.15 -12.88
N SER A 241 30.61 -7.11 -13.44
CA SER A 241 31.97 -6.88 -13.94
C SER A 241 31.99 -6.22 -15.32
N SER A 242 31.11 -6.65 -16.21
CA SER A 242 31.05 -6.16 -17.59
C SER A 242 30.02 -5.04 -17.80
N GLY A 243 29.02 -4.96 -16.93
CA GLY A 243 27.87 -4.07 -17.11
C GLY A 243 26.87 -4.57 -18.15
N GLU A 244 27.03 -5.79 -18.66
CA GLU A 244 26.11 -6.37 -19.64
C GLU A 244 24.73 -6.62 -19.01
N ILE A 245 23.69 -6.25 -19.76
CA ILE A 245 22.30 -6.34 -19.31
C ILE A 245 21.53 -7.31 -20.20
N THR A 246 20.87 -8.28 -19.56
CA THR A 246 19.93 -9.20 -20.20
C THR A 246 18.51 -8.93 -19.70
N VAL A 247 17.57 -8.70 -20.61
CA VAL A 247 16.15 -8.55 -20.27
C VAL A 247 15.58 -9.93 -19.91
N ILE A 248 14.97 -10.02 -18.73
CA ILE A 248 14.37 -11.26 -18.22
C ILE A 248 12.86 -11.29 -18.49
N ALA A 249 12.17 -10.16 -18.24
CA ALA A 249 10.75 -10.02 -18.51
C ALA A 249 10.37 -8.56 -18.75
N GLU A 250 9.43 -8.34 -19.64
CA GLU A 250 8.88 -7.02 -19.96
C GLU A 250 7.44 -7.09 -20.43
N ASP A 251 6.73 -5.99 -20.28
CA ASP A 251 5.44 -5.72 -20.91
C ASP A 251 5.49 -4.34 -21.57
N PRO A 252 4.93 -4.13 -22.76
CA PRO A 252 5.06 -2.85 -23.47
C PRO A 252 4.32 -1.69 -22.80
N GLN A 253 3.34 -1.97 -21.92
CA GLN A 253 2.46 -0.96 -21.33
C GLN A 253 2.52 -0.91 -19.80
N TYR A 254 2.86 -2.02 -19.13
CA TYR A 254 2.77 -2.16 -17.68
C TYR A 254 4.14 -2.43 -17.05
N ASP A 255 4.40 -1.74 -15.96
CA ASP A 255 5.62 -1.93 -15.18
C ASP A 255 5.65 -3.32 -14.52
N VAL A 256 6.85 -3.83 -14.29
CA VAL A 256 7.04 -5.02 -13.45
C VAL A 256 6.45 -4.75 -12.06
N GLY A 257 5.52 -5.60 -11.63
CA GLY A 257 4.82 -5.46 -10.36
C GLY A 257 5.43 -6.30 -9.25
N ARG A 258 5.47 -7.63 -9.43
CA ARG A 258 6.01 -8.57 -8.44
C ARG A 258 7.04 -9.49 -9.09
N VAL A 259 8.06 -9.84 -8.32
CA VAL A 259 9.09 -10.79 -8.71
C VAL A 259 9.11 -11.92 -7.70
N MET A 260 9.05 -13.16 -8.18
CA MET A 260 9.16 -14.36 -7.37
C MET A 260 10.49 -15.04 -7.66
N THR A 261 11.28 -15.28 -6.61
CA THR A 261 12.60 -15.93 -6.69
C THR A 261 12.57 -17.31 -6.08
N ASN A 262 13.43 -18.18 -6.54
CA ASN A 262 13.68 -19.47 -5.91
C ASN A 262 14.41 -19.24 -4.57
N PRO A 263 13.94 -19.82 -3.46
CA PRO A 263 14.49 -19.55 -2.12
C PRO A 263 15.86 -20.18 -1.88
N ASP A 264 16.33 -21.08 -2.75
CA ASP A 264 17.65 -21.73 -2.66
C ASP A 264 18.65 -21.14 -3.62
N THR A 265 18.24 -20.89 -4.87
CA THR A 265 19.14 -20.47 -5.95
C THR A 265 19.10 -18.98 -6.22
N TYR A 266 18.11 -18.27 -5.65
CA TYR A 266 17.83 -16.84 -5.89
C TYR A 266 17.52 -16.51 -7.37
N GLU A 267 17.33 -17.51 -8.22
CA GLU A 267 16.92 -17.34 -9.62
C GLU A 267 15.46 -16.89 -9.72
N ILE A 268 15.16 -16.11 -10.76
CA ILE A 268 13.79 -15.62 -10.97
C ILE A 268 12.91 -16.76 -11.46
N GLN A 269 11.80 -17.01 -10.76
CA GLN A 269 10.84 -18.06 -11.11
C GLN A 269 9.62 -17.51 -11.87
N ALA A 270 9.10 -16.37 -11.45
CA ALA A 270 7.93 -15.76 -12.08
C ALA A 270 7.91 -14.24 -11.86
N VAL A 271 7.22 -13.56 -12.75
CA VAL A 271 7.01 -12.10 -12.70
C VAL A 271 5.53 -11.79 -12.88
N ALA A 272 4.98 -10.87 -12.10
CA ALA A 272 3.62 -10.40 -12.27
C ALA A 272 3.57 -8.97 -12.78
N PHE A 273 2.61 -8.71 -13.66
CA PHE A 273 2.25 -7.39 -14.16
C PHE A 273 0.85 -7.03 -13.66
N ASN A 274 0.70 -5.87 -13.05
CA ASN A 274 -0.60 -5.35 -12.63
C ASN A 274 -1.24 -4.58 -13.79
N LYS A 275 -2.01 -5.32 -14.59
CA LYS A 275 -2.84 -4.77 -15.67
C LYS A 275 -4.20 -4.34 -15.11
N ASP A 276 -5.30 -4.56 -15.83
CA ASP A 276 -6.65 -4.48 -15.24
C ASP A 276 -6.81 -5.53 -14.13
N ARG A 277 -6.17 -6.67 -14.31
CA ARG A 277 -6.01 -7.79 -13.37
C ARG A 277 -4.54 -8.18 -13.28
N VAL A 278 -4.14 -8.86 -12.21
CA VAL A 278 -2.78 -9.41 -12.07
C VAL A 278 -2.56 -10.52 -13.10
N THR A 279 -1.47 -10.40 -13.86
CA THR A 279 -1.06 -11.39 -14.86
C THR A 279 0.33 -11.92 -14.51
N TRP A 280 0.46 -13.22 -14.30
CA TRP A 280 1.72 -13.88 -14.04
C TRP A 280 2.38 -14.38 -15.33
N VAL A 281 3.68 -14.19 -15.42
CA VAL A 281 4.57 -14.79 -16.42
C VAL A 281 5.51 -15.72 -15.69
N VAL A 282 5.35 -17.02 -15.91
CA VAL A 282 6.21 -18.06 -15.33
C VAL A 282 7.44 -18.23 -16.20
N LEU A 283 8.62 -18.14 -15.60
CA LEU A 283 9.92 -18.22 -16.27
C LEU A 283 10.65 -19.54 -15.96
N ASP A 284 10.37 -20.12 -14.79
CA ASP A 284 10.91 -21.40 -14.34
C ASP A 284 9.89 -22.52 -14.63
N GLU A 285 10.24 -23.39 -15.60
CA GLU A 285 9.37 -24.52 -15.99
C GLU A 285 9.05 -25.46 -14.82
N SER A 286 9.89 -25.51 -13.78
CA SER A 286 9.68 -26.39 -12.62
C SER A 286 8.44 -26.03 -11.80
N ILE A 287 7.98 -24.77 -11.86
CA ILE A 287 6.79 -24.30 -11.15
C ILE A 287 5.57 -24.07 -12.05
N LYS A 288 5.72 -24.28 -13.35
CA LYS A 288 4.65 -23.99 -14.32
C LYS A 288 3.37 -24.76 -13.98
N LEU A 289 3.51 -26.04 -13.72
CA LEU A 289 2.36 -26.91 -13.41
C LEU A 289 1.73 -26.58 -12.04
N ASP A 290 2.51 -26.05 -11.11
CA ASP A 290 1.98 -25.54 -9.83
C ASP A 290 1.10 -24.32 -10.08
N PHE A 291 1.55 -23.37 -10.92
CA PHE A 291 0.78 -22.17 -11.29
C PHE A 291 -0.50 -22.54 -12.05
N ASP A 292 -0.42 -23.46 -13.01
CA ASP A 292 -1.59 -23.96 -13.75
C ASP A 292 -2.62 -24.58 -12.78
N THR A 293 -2.15 -25.41 -11.84
CA THR A 293 -3.02 -26.02 -10.81
C THR A 293 -3.65 -24.99 -9.89
N ILE A 294 -2.87 -24.01 -9.44
CA ILE A 294 -3.34 -22.95 -8.55
C ILE A 294 -4.38 -22.07 -9.26
N GLN A 295 -4.15 -21.72 -10.53
CA GLN A 295 -5.07 -20.90 -11.31
C GLN A 295 -6.47 -21.51 -11.41
N ASP A 296 -6.58 -22.83 -11.37
CA ASP A 296 -7.83 -23.58 -11.49
C ASP A 296 -8.58 -23.77 -10.15
N ILE A 297 -8.01 -23.36 -9.01
CA ILE A 297 -8.62 -23.55 -7.69
C ILE A 297 -9.95 -22.82 -7.56
N THR A 298 -9.96 -21.53 -7.90
CA THR A 298 -11.16 -20.69 -7.82
C THR A 298 -11.00 -19.43 -8.68
N ARG A 299 -12.12 -18.75 -8.94
CA ARG A 299 -12.10 -17.45 -9.61
C ARG A 299 -11.41 -16.40 -8.72
N GLY A 300 -10.52 -15.63 -9.31
CA GLY A 300 -9.85 -14.50 -8.64
C GLY A 300 -8.42 -14.31 -9.14
N ASP A 301 -7.74 -13.34 -8.55
CA ASP A 301 -6.31 -13.15 -8.72
C ASP A 301 -5.60 -13.81 -7.54
N PHE A 302 -4.62 -14.66 -7.82
CA PHE A 302 -3.88 -15.32 -6.76
C PHE A 302 -2.51 -14.69 -6.50
N SER A 303 -2.04 -14.89 -5.29
CA SER A 303 -0.66 -14.62 -4.90
C SER A 303 -0.17 -15.70 -3.95
N ILE A 304 1.11 -16.06 -4.08
CA ILE A 304 1.79 -16.94 -3.13
C ILE A 304 2.31 -16.06 -2.02
N THR A 305 1.78 -16.22 -0.80
CA THR A 305 2.02 -15.33 0.32
C THR A 305 3.03 -15.87 1.33
N SER A 306 3.25 -17.19 1.34
CA SER A 306 4.21 -17.84 2.22
C SER A 306 4.63 -19.20 1.63
N ARG A 307 5.85 -19.63 1.95
CA ARG A 307 6.41 -20.93 1.57
C ARG A 307 7.21 -21.49 2.75
N ASP A 308 7.23 -22.81 2.90
CA ASP A 308 8.15 -23.48 3.83
C ASP A 308 9.57 -23.53 3.26
N ASN A 309 10.58 -23.85 4.10
CA ASN A 309 11.97 -23.87 3.67
C ASN A 309 12.29 -25.02 2.69
N ALA A 310 11.49 -26.06 2.66
CA ALA A 310 11.59 -27.14 1.69
C ALA A 310 10.98 -26.78 0.33
N ASP A 311 10.34 -25.61 0.22
CA ASP A 311 9.55 -25.14 -0.92
C ASP A 311 8.51 -26.19 -1.38
N SER A 312 8.00 -26.96 -0.42
CA SER A 312 7.04 -28.04 -0.64
C SER A 312 5.60 -27.63 -0.39
N THR A 313 5.37 -26.69 0.49
CA THR A 313 4.04 -26.17 0.81
C THR A 313 3.98 -24.67 0.62
N TRP A 314 3.03 -24.24 -0.19
CA TRP A 314 2.77 -22.82 -0.44
C TRP A 314 1.44 -22.41 0.18
N VAL A 315 1.42 -21.24 0.79
CA VAL A 315 0.18 -20.54 1.17
C VAL A 315 -0.22 -19.62 0.03
N VAL A 316 -1.43 -19.81 -0.47
CA VAL A 316 -1.97 -19.08 -1.62
C VAL A 316 -3.18 -18.26 -1.17
N ALA A 317 -3.16 -16.98 -1.49
CA ALA A 317 -4.29 -16.08 -1.30
C ALA A 317 -5.00 -15.84 -2.63
N PHE A 318 -6.32 -15.94 -2.64
CA PHE A 318 -7.18 -15.56 -3.76
C PHE A 318 -7.96 -14.29 -3.42
N THR A 319 -7.75 -13.26 -4.24
CA THR A 319 -8.53 -12.01 -4.18
C THR A 319 -9.63 -12.06 -5.23
N ARG A 320 -10.88 -11.94 -4.78
CA ARG A 320 -12.07 -11.80 -5.62
C ARG A 320 -12.60 -10.39 -5.48
N ASP A 321 -13.37 -9.90 -6.43
CA ASP A 321 -14.01 -8.59 -6.34
C ASP A 321 -15.25 -8.59 -5.43
N ASN A 322 -15.97 -9.72 -5.38
CA ASN A 322 -17.28 -9.88 -4.76
C ASN A 322 -17.32 -10.95 -3.68
N GLY A 323 -16.27 -11.09 -2.92
CA GLY A 323 -16.17 -12.05 -1.81
C GLY A 323 -14.95 -11.79 -0.94
N PRO A 324 -14.86 -12.47 0.21
CA PRO A 324 -13.68 -12.38 1.07
C PRO A 324 -12.43 -12.90 0.37
N VAL A 325 -11.26 -12.51 0.88
CA VAL A 325 -9.99 -13.14 0.47
C VAL A 325 -9.96 -14.55 1.05
N ALA A 326 -9.78 -15.53 0.15
CA ALA A 326 -9.73 -16.94 0.51
C ALA A 326 -8.26 -17.42 0.53
N PHE A 327 -7.90 -18.20 1.54
CA PHE A 327 -6.56 -18.75 1.71
C PHE A 327 -6.57 -20.26 1.57
N TYR A 328 -5.52 -20.78 0.91
CA TYR A 328 -5.33 -22.20 0.67
C TYR A 328 -3.89 -22.60 1.00
N ALA A 329 -3.70 -23.81 1.48
CA ALA A 329 -2.40 -24.48 1.48
C ALA A 329 -2.31 -25.36 0.24
N TYR A 330 -1.21 -25.26 -0.47
CA TYR A 330 -0.90 -26.03 -1.67
C TYR A 330 0.34 -26.89 -1.43
N ASP A 331 0.14 -28.20 -1.39
CA ASP A 331 1.21 -29.19 -1.28
C ASP A 331 1.73 -29.52 -2.70
N ARG A 332 2.93 -29.08 -3.04
CA ARG A 332 3.51 -29.19 -4.37
C ARG A 332 3.78 -30.63 -4.80
N PRO A 333 4.37 -31.51 -3.95
CA PRO A 333 4.63 -32.89 -4.33
C PRO A 333 3.39 -33.66 -4.74
N THR A 334 2.29 -33.49 -4.05
CA THR A 334 1.03 -34.21 -4.32
C THR A 334 0.02 -33.35 -5.10
N ARG A 335 0.27 -32.05 -5.28
CA ARG A 335 -0.64 -31.05 -5.85
C ARG A 335 -1.98 -30.98 -5.14
N LYS A 336 -1.98 -31.34 -3.86
CA LYS A 336 -3.16 -31.26 -3.03
C LYS A 336 -3.43 -29.82 -2.60
N VAL A 337 -4.65 -29.39 -2.83
CA VAL A 337 -5.16 -28.08 -2.38
C VAL A 337 -6.01 -28.30 -1.13
N THR A 338 -5.73 -27.52 -0.08
CA THR A 338 -6.51 -27.52 1.15
C THR A 338 -6.98 -26.10 1.44
N PHE A 339 -8.30 -25.90 1.50
CA PHE A 339 -8.86 -24.62 1.94
C PHE A 339 -8.51 -24.38 3.40
N LEU A 340 -8.00 -23.18 3.72
CA LEU A 340 -7.66 -22.80 5.09
C LEU A 340 -8.80 -22.01 5.75
N PHE A 341 -9.08 -20.84 5.20
CA PHE A 341 -10.17 -19.97 5.67
C PHE A 341 -10.40 -18.78 4.73
N ASP A 342 -11.56 -18.17 4.87
CA ASP A 342 -11.84 -16.82 4.37
C ASP A 342 -11.45 -15.80 5.44
N ASN A 343 -10.85 -14.65 5.04
CA ASN A 343 -10.46 -13.61 6.01
C ASN A 343 -11.65 -12.98 6.74
N GLN A 344 -12.81 -12.93 6.09
CA GLN A 344 -14.06 -12.40 6.63
C GLN A 344 -15.24 -13.24 6.13
N PRO A 345 -15.49 -14.42 6.75
CA PRO A 345 -16.48 -15.38 6.26
C PRO A 345 -17.92 -14.84 6.29
N ASP A 346 -18.23 -13.86 7.15
CA ASP A 346 -19.54 -13.23 7.21
C ASP A 346 -19.93 -12.53 5.91
N LEU A 347 -18.96 -12.12 5.09
CA LEU A 347 -19.23 -11.54 3.76
C LEU A 347 -19.95 -12.51 2.82
N ASN A 348 -19.77 -13.82 3.00
CA ASN A 348 -20.44 -14.84 2.18
C ASN A 348 -21.97 -14.90 2.42
N LYS A 349 -22.47 -14.26 3.47
CA LYS A 349 -23.91 -14.16 3.76
C LYS A 349 -24.61 -13.09 2.91
N TYR A 350 -23.85 -12.20 2.26
CA TYR A 350 -24.36 -11.03 1.56
C TYR A 350 -24.08 -11.10 0.07
N THR A 351 -24.89 -10.40 -0.71
CA THR A 351 -24.62 -10.18 -2.13
C THR A 351 -23.70 -8.98 -2.30
N LEU A 352 -22.45 -9.22 -2.64
CA LEU A 352 -21.45 -8.20 -2.85
C LEU A 352 -21.43 -7.72 -4.30
N ALA A 353 -20.96 -6.49 -4.49
CA ALA A 353 -20.81 -5.87 -5.81
C ALA A 353 -19.61 -6.45 -6.57
N THR A 354 -19.73 -6.54 -7.89
CA THR A 354 -18.60 -6.81 -8.78
C THR A 354 -17.86 -5.54 -9.12
N MET A 355 -16.55 -5.64 -9.35
CA MET A 355 -15.71 -4.53 -9.77
C MET A 355 -15.38 -4.64 -11.26
N GLN A 356 -15.64 -3.58 -12.00
CA GLN A 356 -15.38 -3.50 -13.43
C GLN A 356 -14.20 -2.59 -13.70
N ALA A 357 -13.20 -3.05 -14.46
CA ALA A 357 -12.16 -2.19 -14.99
C ALA A 357 -12.76 -1.25 -16.04
N ILE A 358 -12.38 0.02 -16.00
CA ILE A 358 -12.81 1.05 -16.95
C ILE A 358 -11.60 1.84 -17.48
N SER A 359 -11.76 2.46 -18.62
CA SER A 359 -10.84 3.46 -19.13
C SER A 359 -11.59 4.55 -19.89
N PHE A 360 -11.03 5.75 -19.90
CA PHE A 360 -11.53 6.88 -20.67
C PHE A 360 -10.37 7.74 -21.14
N THR A 361 -10.61 8.60 -22.11
CA THR A 361 -9.61 9.55 -22.60
C THR A 361 -9.81 10.89 -21.89
N SER A 362 -8.78 11.40 -21.24
CA SER A 362 -8.78 12.73 -20.63
C SER A 362 -8.85 13.83 -21.70
N ARG A 363 -9.17 15.06 -21.29
CA ARG A 363 -9.30 16.23 -22.19
C ARG A 363 -8.06 16.54 -23.02
N ASP A 364 -6.90 16.12 -22.56
CA ASP A 364 -5.61 16.30 -23.24
C ASP A 364 -5.10 15.03 -23.96
N GLY A 365 -5.96 13.99 -24.06
CA GLY A 365 -5.71 12.80 -24.87
C GLY A 365 -5.02 11.65 -24.13
N LEU A 366 -4.73 11.77 -22.81
CA LEU A 366 -4.14 10.68 -22.02
C LEU A 366 -5.22 9.64 -21.69
N ILE A 367 -4.90 8.36 -21.86
CA ILE A 367 -5.79 7.28 -21.44
C ILE A 367 -5.66 7.10 -19.93
N ILE A 368 -6.79 7.22 -19.24
CA ILE A 368 -6.90 7.08 -17.78
C ILE A 368 -7.63 5.77 -17.48
N HIS A 369 -7.10 5.00 -16.56
CA HIS A 369 -7.67 3.72 -16.12
C HIS A 369 -8.31 3.86 -14.74
N GLY A 370 -9.25 2.98 -14.43
CA GLY A 370 -9.89 2.96 -13.12
C GLY A 370 -10.78 1.74 -12.92
N TYR A 371 -11.56 1.79 -11.87
CA TYR A 371 -12.50 0.73 -11.51
C TYR A 371 -13.84 1.32 -11.11
N LEU A 372 -14.91 0.66 -11.54
CA LEU A 372 -16.28 1.02 -11.21
C LEU A 372 -16.94 -0.13 -10.44
N THR A 373 -17.52 0.20 -9.28
CA THR A 373 -18.26 -0.74 -8.45
C THR A 373 -19.70 -0.22 -8.27
N LEU A 374 -20.67 -1.02 -8.70
CA LEU A 374 -22.08 -0.68 -8.65
C LEU A 374 -22.84 -1.65 -7.74
N SER A 375 -23.80 -1.12 -6.97
CA SER A 375 -24.64 -1.95 -6.10
C SER A 375 -25.41 -3.01 -6.90
N PRO A 376 -25.33 -4.29 -6.50
CA PRO A 376 -26.18 -5.30 -7.10
C PRO A 376 -27.67 -5.02 -6.78
N GLY A 377 -28.57 -5.33 -7.72
CA GLY A 377 -30.00 -5.17 -7.53
C GLY A 377 -30.54 -3.73 -7.67
N GLN A 378 -29.69 -2.75 -7.90
CA GLN A 378 -30.10 -1.38 -8.24
C GLN A 378 -30.05 -1.13 -9.75
N GLY A 379 -30.73 -0.07 -10.21
CA GLY A 379 -30.52 0.47 -11.56
C GLY A 379 -29.05 0.87 -11.75
N LYS A 380 -28.58 0.83 -12.99
CA LYS A 380 -27.17 1.17 -13.31
C LYS A 380 -27.01 2.58 -13.88
N THR A 381 -28.06 3.40 -13.82
CA THR A 381 -28.12 4.71 -14.46
C THR A 381 -28.58 5.78 -13.49
N ASN A 382 -28.02 6.97 -13.67
CA ASN A 382 -28.36 8.17 -12.91
C ASN A 382 -28.25 7.98 -11.39
N LEU A 383 -27.17 7.32 -10.96
CA LEU A 383 -26.90 7.00 -9.56
C LEU A 383 -26.20 8.17 -8.85
N PRO A 384 -26.42 8.37 -7.55
CA PRO A 384 -25.49 9.14 -6.76
C PRO A 384 -24.12 8.43 -6.79
N MET A 385 -23.03 9.20 -6.91
CA MET A 385 -21.69 8.67 -7.11
C MET A 385 -20.71 9.21 -6.08
N VAL A 386 -19.81 8.36 -5.64
CA VAL A 386 -18.63 8.75 -4.87
C VAL A 386 -17.38 8.48 -5.71
N LEU A 387 -16.65 9.55 -6.01
CA LEU A 387 -15.32 9.49 -6.58
C LEU A 387 -14.34 9.22 -5.44
N ASN A 388 -13.86 7.97 -5.34
CA ASN A 388 -12.92 7.52 -4.31
C ASN A 388 -11.49 7.61 -4.84
N VAL A 389 -10.72 8.56 -4.34
CA VAL A 389 -9.39 8.92 -4.83
C VAL A 389 -8.32 8.30 -3.95
N HIS A 390 -7.46 7.46 -4.54
CA HIS A 390 -6.36 6.83 -3.82
C HIS A 390 -5.28 7.83 -3.39
N GLY A 391 -4.57 7.49 -2.31
CA GLY A 391 -3.41 8.23 -1.82
C GLY A 391 -2.13 7.97 -2.62
N GLY A 392 -1.04 8.50 -2.13
CA GLY A 392 0.29 8.42 -2.73
C GLY A 392 0.82 9.81 -3.06
N PRO A 393 0.73 10.32 -4.29
CA PRO A 393 -0.01 9.85 -5.46
C PRO A 393 0.65 8.70 -6.25
N GLN A 394 1.93 8.39 -6.00
CA GLN A 394 2.65 7.28 -6.62
C GLN A 394 2.20 5.94 -6.02
N ALA A 395 0.97 5.59 -6.26
CA ALA A 395 0.29 4.35 -5.92
C ALA A 395 -0.74 4.05 -7.02
N ARG A 396 -1.59 3.07 -6.84
CA ARG A 396 -2.71 2.81 -7.73
C ARG A 396 -3.80 1.99 -7.03
N ASP A 397 -5.02 2.11 -7.52
CA ASP A 397 -6.07 1.14 -7.28
C ASP A 397 -5.87 -0.10 -8.16
N GLY A 398 -6.30 -1.25 -7.66
CA GLY A 398 -6.26 -2.53 -8.35
C GLY A 398 -7.62 -3.24 -8.28
N TRP A 399 -7.81 -4.24 -9.16
CA TRP A 399 -8.99 -5.07 -9.12
C TRP A 399 -8.99 -5.99 -7.89
N GLY A 400 -10.15 -6.18 -7.31
CA GLY A 400 -10.38 -7.12 -6.24
C GLY A 400 -11.30 -6.57 -5.14
N TYR A 401 -11.43 -7.31 -4.04
CA TYR A 401 -12.21 -6.85 -2.90
C TYR A 401 -11.62 -5.57 -2.32
N ASN A 402 -12.41 -4.52 -2.36
CA ASN A 402 -12.10 -3.27 -1.71
C ASN A 402 -13.23 -2.94 -0.72
N PRO A 403 -12.94 -2.86 0.59
CA PRO A 403 -13.98 -2.66 1.61
C PRO A 403 -14.72 -1.33 1.46
N GLU A 404 -14.05 -0.25 1.05
CA GLU A 404 -14.69 1.05 0.83
C GLU A 404 -15.59 1.03 -0.42
N ALA A 405 -15.13 0.41 -1.52
CA ALA A 405 -15.94 0.28 -2.73
C ALA A 405 -17.21 -0.57 -2.46
N GLN A 406 -17.07 -1.65 -1.69
CA GLN A 406 -18.21 -2.47 -1.26
C GLN A 406 -19.15 -1.70 -0.33
N TRP A 407 -18.58 -0.98 0.62
CA TRP A 407 -19.34 -0.14 1.53
C TRP A 407 -20.15 0.93 0.78
N LEU A 408 -19.50 1.70 -0.09
CA LEU A 408 -20.17 2.74 -0.88
C LEU A 408 -21.25 2.16 -1.79
N ALA A 409 -20.93 1.08 -2.52
CA ALA A 409 -21.91 0.40 -3.38
C ALA A 409 -23.12 -0.12 -2.59
N ASN A 410 -22.90 -0.77 -1.44
CA ASN A 410 -23.97 -1.27 -0.60
C ASN A 410 -24.85 -0.13 -0.03
N ARG A 411 -24.29 1.07 0.18
CA ARG A 411 -25.04 2.27 0.60
C ARG A 411 -25.82 2.93 -0.54
N GLY A 412 -25.69 2.44 -1.75
CA GLY A 412 -26.48 2.87 -2.92
C GLY A 412 -25.76 3.82 -3.84
N TYR A 413 -24.44 3.94 -3.73
CA TYR A 413 -23.63 4.81 -4.59
C TYR A 413 -22.92 4.03 -5.69
N ALA A 414 -22.74 4.64 -6.86
CA ALA A 414 -21.68 4.22 -7.75
C ALA A 414 -20.32 4.61 -7.11
N CYS A 415 -19.41 3.67 -6.94
CA CYS A 415 -18.04 3.96 -6.50
C CYS A 415 -17.12 3.96 -7.70
N LEU A 416 -16.52 5.12 -8.00
CA LEU A 416 -15.57 5.29 -9.09
C LEU A 416 -14.17 5.51 -8.50
N GLN A 417 -13.24 4.60 -8.80
CA GLN A 417 -11.83 4.67 -8.42
C GLN A 417 -11.02 4.96 -9.68
N VAL A 418 -10.16 5.97 -9.65
CA VAL A 418 -9.45 6.47 -10.83
C VAL A 418 -7.95 6.43 -10.57
N ASN A 419 -7.21 5.78 -11.46
CA ASN A 419 -5.76 5.85 -11.52
C ASN A 419 -5.36 7.06 -12.38
N TYR A 420 -5.42 8.25 -11.78
CA TYR A 420 -5.06 9.51 -12.42
C TYR A 420 -3.56 9.54 -12.77
N ARG A 421 -3.15 10.43 -13.69
CA ARG A 421 -1.73 10.60 -14.03
C ARG A 421 -0.87 10.79 -12.79
N GLY A 422 0.31 10.20 -12.76
CA GLY A 422 1.15 10.10 -11.56
C GLY A 422 0.98 8.78 -10.82
N SER A 423 -0.09 8.00 -11.08
CA SER A 423 -0.26 6.64 -10.56
C SER A 423 0.81 5.70 -11.12
N THR A 424 1.17 4.67 -10.34
CA THR A 424 2.20 3.68 -10.71
C THR A 424 1.65 2.56 -11.59
N GLY A 425 2.55 1.86 -12.28
CA GLY A 425 2.25 0.63 -13.00
C GLY A 425 1.94 0.81 -14.48
N TYR A 426 1.80 2.03 -14.98
CA TYR A 426 1.46 2.36 -16.38
C TYR A 426 2.63 2.94 -17.17
N GLY A 427 3.85 2.72 -16.72
CA GLY A 427 5.06 3.25 -17.33
C GLY A 427 5.42 4.67 -16.88
N LYS A 428 6.68 5.04 -17.14
CA LYS A 428 7.24 6.31 -16.68
C LYS A 428 6.59 7.55 -17.29
N ALA A 429 6.15 7.49 -18.55
CA ALA A 429 5.49 8.62 -19.20
C ALA A 429 4.19 9.00 -18.49
N PHE A 430 3.38 8.01 -18.11
CA PHE A 430 2.15 8.21 -17.35
C PHE A 430 2.43 8.76 -15.94
N GLN A 431 3.42 8.19 -15.26
CA GLN A 431 3.80 8.61 -13.91
C GLN A 431 4.39 10.01 -13.90
N ASN A 432 5.33 10.32 -14.80
CA ASN A 432 5.97 11.64 -14.89
C ASN A 432 5.01 12.74 -15.42
N ALA A 433 3.93 12.37 -16.13
CA ALA A 433 2.88 13.31 -16.49
C ALA A 433 2.19 13.97 -15.29
N GLY A 434 2.35 13.42 -14.09
CA GLY A 434 1.90 14.01 -12.83
C GLY A 434 2.86 15.02 -12.20
N ASN A 435 4.09 15.15 -12.70
CA ASN A 435 5.09 16.05 -12.11
C ASN A 435 4.63 17.52 -12.18
N LYS A 436 4.58 18.18 -11.01
CA LYS A 436 4.07 19.55 -10.81
C LYS A 436 2.63 19.78 -11.28
N GLU A 437 1.84 18.70 -11.33
CA GLU A 437 0.44 18.74 -11.77
C GLU A 437 -0.57 18.53 -10.62
N TRP A 438 -0.11 18.56 -9.37
CA TRP A 438 -1.00 18.56 -8.21
C TRP A 438 -1.98 19.74 -8.28
N GLY A 439 -3.28 19.47 -8.13
CA GLY A 439 -4.34 20.49 -8.26
C GLY A 439 -4.50 21.08 -9.66
N ARG A 440 -3.94 20.44 -10.68
CA ARG A 440 -4.05 20.83 -12.09
C ARG A 440 -4.45 19.62 -12.93
N LYS A 441 -3.58 19.12 -13.82
CA LYS A 441 -3.91 18.00 -14.72
C LYS A 441 -4.27 16.72 -13.96
N MET A 442 -3.66 16.46 -12.80
CA MET A 442 -4.07 15.33 -11.95
C MET A 442 -5.51 15.51 -11.46
N HIS A 443 -5.93 16.74 -11.14
CA HIS A 443 -7.32 17.04 -10.80
C HIS A 443 -8.21 17.02 -12.04
N ASP A 444 -7.73 17.51 -13.19
CA ASP A 444 -8.47 17.44 -14.46
C ASP A 444 -8.83 16.00 -14.83
N ASP A 445 -7.95 15.02 -14.59
CA ASP A 445 -8.24 13.60 -14.81
C ASP A 445 -9.44 13.12 -13.94
N LEU A 446 -9.54 13.61 -12.71
CA LEU A 446 -10.66 13.32 -11.81
C LEU A 446 -11.97 13.99 -12.27
N VAL A 447 -11.89 15.23 -12.73
CA VAL A 447 -13.02 15.95 -13.31
C VAL A 447 -13.53 15.26 -14.58
N ASP A 448 -12.60 14.84 -15.44
CA ASP A 448 -12.90 14.11 -16.67
C ASP A 448 -13.51 12.73 -16.40
N ALA A 449 -13.10 12.07 -15.30
CA ALA A 449 -13.73 10.83 -14.85
C ALA A 449 -15.20 11.02 -14.45
N VAL A 450 -15.51 12.10 -13.74
CA VAL A 450 -16.91 12.46 -13.41
C VAL A 450 -17.70 12.74 -14.70
N ALA A 451 -17.12 13.53 -15.61
CA ALA A 451 -17.77 13.84 -16.90
C ALA A 451 -18.02 12.58 -17.73
N TRP A 452 -17.05 11.64 -17.74
CA TRP A 452 -17.22 10.33 -18.38
C TRP A 452 -18.39 9.54 -17.76
N ALA A 453 -18.43 9.43 -16.42
CA ALA A 453 -19.49 8.68 -15.74
C ALA A 453 -20.89 9.29 -15.97
N VAL A 454 -20.99 10.62 -16.05
CA VAL A 454 -22.25 11.32 -16.41
C VAL A 454 -22.63 11.06 -17.87
N LYS A 455 -21.67 11.14 -18.79
CA LYS A 455 -21.90 10.88 -20.23
C LYS A 455 -22.35 9.44 -20.49
N GLU A 456 -21.77 8.47 -19.77
CA GLU A 456 -22.20 7.07 -19.85
C GLU A 456 -23.56 6.82 -19.17
N GLY A 457 -24.17 7.85 -18.59
CA GLY A 457 -25.47 7.76 -17.91
C GLY A 457 -25.41 7.08 -16.55
N ILE A 458 -24.22 6.82 -16.00
CA ILE A 458 -24.01 6.14 -14.73
C ILE A 458 -24.35 7.08 -13.58
N ALA A 459 -23.75 8.28 -13.57
CA ALA A 459 -23.82 9.23 -12.47
C ALA A 459 -24.86 10.32 -12.68
N ASP A 460 -25.58 10.67 -11.59
CA ASP A 460 -26.37 11.90 -11.52
C ASP A 460 -25.41 13.09 -11.32
N PRO A 461 -25.30 14.04 -12.26
CA PRO A 461 -24.37 15.17 -12.17
C PRO A 461 -24.60 16.08 -10.96
N LYS A 462 -25.76 16.00 -10.31
CA LYS A 462 -26.09 16.77 -9.11
C LYS A 462 -25.76 16.05 -7.80
N LYS A 463 -25.38 14.77 -7.88
CA LYS A 463 -25.14 13.90 -6.72
C LYS A 463 -23.80 13.19 -6.81
N VAL A 464 -22.74 13.97 -6.92
CA VAL A 464 -21.36 13.47 -6.93
C VAL A 464 -20.62 14.00 -5.71
N ALA A 465 -20.05 13.09 -4.92
CA ALA A 465 -19.13 13.42 -3.83
C ALA A 465 -17.71 13.04 -4.21
N ILE A 466 -16.71 13.74 -3.64
CA ILE A 466 -15.31 13.36 -3.70
C ILE A 466 -14.84 12.92 -2.31
N TYR A 467 -14.10 11.82 -2.27
CA TYR A 467 -13.68 11.14 -1.05
C TYR A 467 -12.26 10.60 -1.24
N GLY A 468 -11.41 10.72 -0.22
CA GLY A 468 -10.10 10.09 -0.28
C GLY A 468 -9.23 10.32 0.94
N GLY A 469 -8.15 9.54 1.02
CA GLY A 469 -7.16 9.62 2.08
C GLY A 469 -5.79 10.10 1.59
N SER A 470 -5.05 10.82 2.43
CA SER A 470 -3.70 11.32 2.14
C SER A 470 -3.70 12.23 0.90
N TYR A 471 -2.99 11.88 -0.18
CA TYR A 471 -3.15 12.61 -1.44
C TYR A 471 -4.63 12.66 -1.90
N GLY A 472 -5.40 11.57 -1.71
CA GLY A 472 -6.83 11.55 -2.01
C GLY A 472 -7.62 12.54 -1.16
N GLY A 473 -7.21 12.80 0.09
CA GLY A 473 -7.76 13.85 0.94
C GLY A 473 -7.44 15.24 0.40
N TYR A 474 -6.20 15.48 -0.02
CA TYR A 474 -5.83 16.69 -0.75
C TYR A 474 -6.68 16.86 -2.02
N ALA A 475 -6.90 15.79 -2.80
CA ALA A 475 -7.75 15.83 -3.98
C ALA A 475 -9.20 16.18 -3.63
N ALA A 476 -9.73 15.70 -2.50
CA ALA A 476 -11.06 16.07 -2.01
C ALA A 476 -11.13 17.57 -1.66
N LEU A 477 -10.11 18.09 -1.00
CA LEU A 477 -10.00 19.53 -0.70
C LEU A 477 -9.87 20.38 -1.99
N VAL A 478 -9.09 19.90 -2.98
CA VAL A 478 -9.00 20.55 -4.31
C VAL A 478 -10.35 20.53 -5.00
N GLY A 479 -11.10 19.44 -4.97
CA GLY A 479 -12.46 19.35 -5.51
C GLY A 479 -13.39 20.41 -4.91
N ALA A 480 -13.34 20.58 -3.60
CA ALA A 480 -14.17 21.56 -2.89
C ALA A 480 -13.75 23.02 -3.15
N THR A 481 -12.48 23.28 -3.46
CA THR A 481 -11.93 24.64 -3.60
C THR A 481 -11.72 25.08 -5.05
N PHE A 482 -11.25 24.17 -5.95
CA PHE A 482 -10.89 24.52 -7.33
C PHE A 482 -12.05 24.26 -8.30
N THR A 483 -12.92 23.30 -7.98
CA THR A 483 -14.12 22.94 -8.76
C THR A 483 -15.36 22.88 -7.87
N PRO A 484 -15.70 23.97 -7.14
CA PRO A 484 -16.70 23.95 -6.08
C PRO A 484 -18.14 23.66 -6.56
N ASP A 485 -18.39 23.74 -7.85
CA ASP A 485 -19.71 23.49 -8.44
C ASP A 485 -19.88 22.04 -8.95
N LEU A 486 -18.81 21.22 -8.91
CA LEU A 486 -18.84 19.87 -9.44
C LEU A 486 -19.34 18.85 -8.41
N PHE A 487 -18.99 19.01 -7.16
CA PHE A 487 -19.29 18.07 -6.08
C PHE A 487 -20.36 18.65 -5.14
N CYS A 488 -21.21 17.79 -4.59
CA CYS A 488 -22.20 18.20 -3.59
C CYS A 488 -21.66 18.13 -2.14
N CYS A 489 -20.61 17.37 -1.89
CA CYS A 489 -19.87 17.31 -0.63
C CYS A 489 -18.49 16.68 -0.84
N ALA A 490 -17.60 16.81 0.15
CA ALA A 490 -16.26 16.27 0.12
C ALA A 490 -15.89 15.62 1.46
N VAL A 491 -15.11 14.52 1.41
CA VAL A 491 -14.57 13.82 2.58
C VAL A 491 -13.06 13.76 2.46
N ASP A 492 -12.39 14.42 3.38
CA ASP A 492 -10.93 14.48 3.49
C ASP A 492 -10.45 13.66 4.68
N ILE A 493 -9.60 12.67 4.42
CA ILE A 493 -8.94 11.86 5.45
C ILE A 493 -7.45 12.13 5.39
N VAL A 494 -6.89 12.74 6.43
CA VAL A 494 -5.46 13.05 6.59
C VAL A 494 -4.82 13.71 5.36
N GLY A 495 -5.59 14.56 4.65
CA GLY A 495 -5.13 15.26 3.46
C GLY A 495 -4.39 16.54 3.78
N PRO A 496 -3.28 16.87 3.09
CA PRO A 496 -2.62 18.15 3.24
C PRO A 496 -3.44 19.27 2.60
N SER A 497 -3.55 20.40 3.31
CA SER A 497 -4.26 21.59 2.82
C SER A 497 -3.32 22.66 2.25
N ASN A 498 -2.04 22.59 2.61
CA ASN A 498 -0.99 23.55 2.21
C ASN A 498 0.29 22.82 1.83
N LEU A 499 0.65 22.82 0.57
CA LEU A 499 1.81 22.09 0.05
C LEU A 499 3.14 22.63 0.56
N ILE A 500 3.20 23.91 0.96
CA ILE A 500 4.39 24.51 1.57
C ILE A 500 4.66 23.89 2.94
N THR A 501 3.65 23.89 3.81
CA THR A 501 3.77 23.33 5.15
C THR A 501 3.93 21.81 5.12
N LEU A 502 3.27 21.13 4.17
CA LEU A 502 3.48 19.69 3.94
C LEU A 502 4.96 19.39 3.70
N ILE A 503 5.59 20.02 2.70
CA ILE A 503 6.96 19.73 2.30
C ILE A 503 7.95 20.11 3.41
N ARG A 504 7.71 21.22 4.13
CA ARG A 504 8.55 21.65 5.25
C ARG A 504 8.42 20.80 6.52
N SER A 505 7.37 19.98 6.62
CA SER A 505 7.08 19.15 7.79
C SER A 505 7.17 17.65 7.55
N ILE A 506 7.73 17.22 6.42
CA ILE A 506 7.96 15.79 6.16
C ILE A 506 8.79 15.17 7.29
N PRO A 507 8.57 13.87 7.60
CA PRO A 507 9.36 13.21 8.63
C PRO A 507 10.84 13.18 8.25
N PRO A 508 11.77 13.28 9.23
CA PRO A 508 13.21 13.34 8.95
C PRO A 508 13.71 12.22 8.04
N TYR A 509 13.21 10.99 8.21
CA TYR A 509 13.59 9.82 7.42
C TYR A 509 13.10 9.86 5.95
N TRP A 510 12.35 10.89 5.54
CA TRP A 510 12.02 11.16 4.14
C TRP A 510 12.95 12.18 3.49
N SER A 511 13.92 12.73 4.22
CA SER A 511 14.82 13.77 3.71
C SER A 511 15.64 13.32 2.49
N THR A 512 15.95 12.03 2.35
CA THR A 512 16.61 11.47 1.16
C THR A 512 15.75 11.61 -0.11
N PHE A 513 14.43 11.72 0.02
CA PHE A 513 13.49 11.89 -1.09
C PHE A 513 13.14 13.35 -1.39
N LEU A 514 13.73 14.32 -0.70
CA LEU A 514 13.33 15.73 -0.79
C LEU A 514 13.48 16.28 -2.22
N ALA A 515 14.55 15.93 -2.93
CA ALA A 515 14.76 16.33 -4.34
C ALA A 515 13.63 15.80 -5.25
N SER A 516 13.17 14.57 -5.00
CA SER A 516 12.01 14.00 -5.70
C SER A 516 10.71 14.76 -5.38
N PHE A 517 10.51 15.17 -4.13
CA PHE A 517 9.37 16.02 -3.77
C PHE A 517 9.41 17.36 -4.50
N TYR A 518 10.57 18.01 -4.56
CA TYR A 518 10.73 19.28 -5.27
C TYR A 518 10.42 19.14 -6.76
N ARG A 519 10.90 18.06 -7.39
CA ARG A 519 10.62 17.78 -8.78
C ARG A 519 9.13 17.54 -9.07
N ARG A 520 8.44 16.87 -8.19
CA ARG A 520 7.06 16.39 -8.41
C ARG A 520 6.00 17.35 -7.92
N VAL A 521 6.26 18.02 -6.83
CA VAL A 521 5.29 18.91 -6.18
C VAL A 521 5.71 20.36 -6.37
N GLY A 522 6.94 20.71 -6.03
CA GLY A 522 7.54 22.03 -6.09
C GLY A 522 8.47 22.28 -4.92
N ASN A 523 9.35 23.28 -5.07
CA ASN A 523 10.29 23.66 -4.02
C ASN A 523 9.76 24.87 -3.25
N PRO A 524 9.47 24.75 -1.93
CA PRO A 524 8.90 25.84 -1.14
C PRO A 524 9.82 27.06 -0.98
N ASP A 525 11.13 26.91 -1.24
CA ASP A 525 12.07 28.03 -1.12
C ASP A 525 12.20 28.84 -2.40
N THR A 526 11.88 28.26 -3.56
CA THR A 526 12.03 28.92 -4.87
C THR A 526 10.72 29.03 -5.66
N GLU A 527 9.67 28.28 -5.27
CA GLU A 527 8.39 28.17 -5.97
C GLU A 527 7.20 28.40 -5.03
N GLU A 528 7.33 29.29 -4.05
CA GLU A 528 6.32 29.51 -3.02
C GLU A 528 4.95 29.91 -3.62
N GLU A 529 4.91 30.88 -4.55
CA GLU A 529 3.66 31.31 -5.17
C GLU A 529 3.01 30.22 -6.03
N PHE A 530 3.82 29.39 -6.68
CA PHE A 530 3.33 28.21 -7.39
C PHE A 530 2.66 27.24 -6.42
N LEU A 531 3.30 26.90 -5.30
CA LEU A 531 2.73 25.99 -4.29
C LEU A 531 1.47 26.56 -3.63
N LYS A 532 1.42 27.86 -3.35
CA LYS A 532 0.19 28.54 -2.88
C LYS A 532 -0.95 28.37 -3.88
N SER A 533 -0.67 28.54 -5.19
CA SER A 533 -1.67 28.39 -6.25
C SER A 533 -2.25 26.97 -6.35
N ARG A 534 -1.56 25.96 -5.79
CA ARG A 534 -1.93 24.54 -5.76
C ARG A 534 -2.47 24.08 -4.41
N SER A 535 -2.50 24.95 -3.41
CA SER A 535 -2.88 24.60 -2.05
C SER A 535 -4.33 25.03 -1.75
N PRO A 536 -5.20 24.08 -1.37
CA PRO A 536 -6.60 24.36 -1.04
C PRO A 536 -6.78 25.46 0.00
N LEU A 537 -5.89 25.56 0.99
CA LEU A 537 -5.93 26.55 2.06
C LEU A 537 -6.09 27.99 1.53
N PHE A 538 -5.41 28.32 0.41
CA PHE A 538 -5.44 29.68 -0.16
C PHE A 538 -6.66 29.93 -1.07
N LYS A 539 -7.57 28.95 -1.18
CA LYS A 539 -8.80 29.03 -1.98
C LYS A 539 -10.05 28.68 -1.16
N VAL A 540 -9.95 28.76 0.17
CA VAL A 540 -11.07 28.44 1.08
C VAL A 540 -12.30 29.28 0.76
N ASP A 541 -12.14 30.54 0.31
CA ASP A 541 -13.26 31.42 -0.08
C ASP A 541 -14.11 30.86 -1.24
N GLN A 542 -13.61 29.88 -1.98
CA GLN A 542 -14.34 29.25 -3.08
C GLN A 542 -15.20 28.08 -2.63
N ILE A 543 -15.06 27.59 -1.39
CA ILE A 543 -15.82 26.43 -0.89
C ILE A 543 -17.30 26.78 -0.82
N LYS A 544 -18.12 25.96 -1.50
CA LYS A 544 -19.58 26.09 -1.54
C LYS A 544 -20.30 24.86 -0.96
N VAL A 545 -19.55 23.82 -0.62
CA VAL A 545 -20.08 22.52 -0.23
C VAL A 545 -19.56 22.12 1.16
N PRO A 546 -20.33 21.31 1.91
CA PRO A 546 -19.89 20.83 3.22
C PRO A 546 -18.73 19.85 3.10
N LEU A 547 -17.85 19.86 4.10
CA LEU A 547 -16.71 18.96 4.22
C LEU A 547 -16.79 18.16 5.50
N LEU A 548 -16.41 16.87 5.41
CA LEU A 548 -16.00 16.05 6.54
C LEU A 548 -14.49 15.89 6.49
N ILE A 549 -13.79 16.31 7.54
CA ILE A 549 -12.34 16.25 7.67
C ILE A 549 -11.99 15.34 8.84
N ALA A 550 -11.10 14.36 8.63
CA ALA A 550 -10.67 13.45 9.68
C ALA A 550 -9.14 13.37 9.74
N GLN A 551 -8.58 13.39 10.96
CA GLN A 551 -7.14 13.49 11.20
C GLN A 551 -6.70 12.62 12.38
N GLY A 552 -5.55 11.95 12.25
CA GLY A 552 -4.82 11.36 13.36
C GLY A 552 -3.86 12.37 13.99
N ALA A 553 -3.90 12.50 15.31
CA ALA A 553 -3.09 13.51 16.03
C ALA A 553 -1.58 13.21 15.96
N ASN A 554 -1.20 11.94 15.83
CA ASN A 554 0.19 11.49 15.81
C ASN A 554 0.73 11.27 14.39
N ASP A 555 0.03 11.72 13.36
CA ASP A 555 0.41 11.53 11.96
C ASP A 555 1.78 12.14 11.68
N PRO A 556 2.81 11.33 11.35
CA PRO A 556 4.13 11.85 11.05
C PRO A 556 4.28 12.36 9.61
N ARG A 557 3.41 11.92 8.69
CA ARG A 557 3.51 12.18 7.25
C ARG A 557 2.76 13.46 6.86
N VAL A 558 1.53 13.59 7.33
CA VAL A 558 0.68 14.77 7.17
C VAL A 558 0.27 15.23 8.55
N LYS A 559 0.95 16.26 9.05
CA LYS A 559 0.79 16.72 10.42
C LYS A 559 -0.65 17.19 10.70
N GLN A 560 -1.10 17.02 11.94
CA GLN A 560 -2.40 17.52 12.43
C GLN A 560 -2.65 18.97 12.00
N ALA A 561 -1.61 19.80 11.99
CA ALA A 561 -1.69 21.19 11.57
C ALA A 561 -2.23 21.38 10.14
N GLU A 562 -2.06 20.41 9.24
CA GLU A 562 -2.60 20.48 7.87
C GLU A 562 -4.15 20.52 7.88
N SER A 563 -4.79 19.72 8.72
CA SER A 563 -6.24 19.76 8.90
C SER A 563 -6.67 20.98 9.71
N GLU A 564 -5.96 21.34 10.77
CA GLU A 564 -6.35 22.45 11.65
C GLU A 564 -6.30 23.80 10.96
N GLN A 565 -5.32 24.06 10.09
CA GLN A 565 -5.23 25.34 9.39
C GLN A 565 -6.39 25.56 8.41
N ILE A 566 -6.87 24.53 7.72
CA ILE A 566 -8.03 24.68 6.82
C ILE A 566 -9.35 24.74 7.61
N VAL A 567 -9.47 23.96 8.68
CA VAL A 567 -10.62 24.02 9.59
C VAL A 567 -10.77 25.42 10.20
N GLU A 568 -9.68 26.02 10.67
CA GLU A 568 -9.68 27.39 11.20
C GLU A 568 -10.07 28.42 10.12
N ALA A 569 -9.53 28.25 8.91
CA ALA A 569 -9.87 29.12 7.79
C ALA A 569 -11.35 29.03 7.39
N MET A 570 -11.94 27.83 7.44
CA MET A 570 -13.37 27.60 7.20
C MET A 570 -14.22 28.20 8.33
N ARG A 571 -13.84 27.95 9.58
CA ARG A 571 -14.54 28.47 10.77
C ARG A 571 -14.61 29.97 10.76
N SER A 572 -13.51 30.66 10.50
CA SER A 572 -13.45 32.13 10.46
C SER A 572 -14.32 32.75 9.36
N ARG A 573 -14.72 31.96 8.34
CA ARG A 573 -15.58 32.39 7.22
C ARG A 573 -17.03 31.89 7.34
N GLY A 574 -17.34 31.12 8.39
CA GLY A 574 -18.67 30.53 8.56
C GLY A 574 -19.01 29.44 7.53
N ILE A 575 -18.02 28.75 6.98
CA ILE A 575 -18.21 27.64 6.04
C ILE A 575 -18.50 26.38 6.85
N ASP A 576 -19.49 25.59 6.42
CA ASP A 576 -19.94 24.38 7.11
C ASP A 576 -18.91 23.24 6.97
N TYR A 577 -18.58 22.59 8.11
CA TYR A 577 -17.67 21.45 8.17
C TYR A 577 -17.97 20.56 9.38
N GLU A 578 -17.57 19.30 9.27
CA GLU A 578 -17.43 18.38 10.39
C GLU A 578 -15.93 18.02 10.53
N TYR A 579 -15.37 18.07 11.75
CA TYR A 579 -13.97 17.74 12.02
C TYR A 579 -13.85 16.66 13.06
N MET A 580 -13.15 15.57 12.73
CA MET A 580 -12.90 14.43 13.60
C MET A 580 -11.39 14.27 13.84
N LEU A 581 -10.94 14.57 15.06
CA LEU A 581 -9.57 14.34 15.50
C LEU A 581 -9.51 13.07 16.34
N PHE A 582 -8.59 12.17 15.99
CA PHE A 582 -8.31 10.92 16.72
C PHE A 582 -6.96 11.03 17.43
N PRO A 583 -6.94 11.21 18.77
CA PRO A 583 -5.73 11.54 19.53
C PRO A 583 -4.70 10.40 19.58
N ASP A 584 -5.13 9.17 19.35
CA ASP A 584 -4.34 7.94 19.42
C ASP A 584 -4.14 7.26 18.05
N GLU A 585 -4.30 8.03 16.96
CA GLU A 585 -4.08 7.57 15.59
C GLU A 585 -3.01 8.39 14.87
N GLY A 586 -2.42 7.77 13.85
CA GLY A 586 -1.43 8.36 12.96
C GLY A 586 -1.97 8.62 11.56
N HIS A 587 -1.25 8.16 10.53
CA HIS A 587 -1.64 8.31 9.12
C HIS A 587 -2.71 7.28 8.72
N GLY A 588 -3.92 7.43 9.25
CA GLY A 588 -5.04 6.51 9.09
C GLY A 588 -5.51 5.95 10.44
N PHE A 589 -6.56 5.13 10.40
CA PHE A 589 -7.24 4.63 11.60
C PHE A 589 -6.99 3.13 11.77
N ALA A 590 -6.02 2.79 12.61
CA ALA A 590 -5.63 1.40 12.87
C ALA A 590 -6.56 0.72 13.89
N LYS A 591 -6.99 1.45 14.91
CA LYS A 591 -7.90 0.93 15.92
C LYS A 591 -9.29 0.71 15.33
N PRO A 592 -9.89 -0.47 15.47
CA PRO A 592 -11.17 -0.77 14.85
C PRO A 592 -12.31 0.12 15.35
N GLU A 593 -12.31 0.53 16.62
CA GLU A 593 -13.29 1.46 17.18
C GLU A 593 -13.20 2.86 16.55
N ASN A 594 -12.00 3.40 16.35
CA ASN A 594 -11.79 4.68 15.69
C ASN A 594 -12.20 4.61 14.22
N ARG A 595 -11.81 3.52 13.54
CA ARG A 595 -12.16 3.27 12.14
C ARG A 595 -13.68 3.20 11.97
N LEU A 596 -14.38 2.41 12.79
CA LEU A 596 -15.84 2.28 12.72
C LEU A 596 -16.54 3.60 13.09
N LYS A 597 -16.01 4.36 14.04
CA LYS A 597 -16.52 5.70 14.38
C LYS A 597 -16.42 6.66 13.21
N PHE A 598 -15.27 6.68 12.51
CA PHE A 598 -15.12 7.49 11.31
C PHE A 598 -16.12 7.09 10.23
N TYR A 599 -16.21 5.79 9.89
CA TYR A 599 -17.13 5.33 8.84
C TYR A 599 -18.59 5.54 9.19
N ALA A 600 -18.99 5.48 10.47
CA ALA A 600 -20.33 5.83 10.89
C ALA A 600 -20.67 7.31 10.63
N ALA A 601 -19.73 8.21 10.89
CA ALA A 601 -19.89 9.63 10.60
C ALA A 601 -19.90 9.90 9.08
N ALA A 602 -18.96 9.31 8.35
CA ALA A 602 -18.86 9.46 6.89
C ALA A 602 -20.12 8.94 6.17
N GLU A 603 -20.67 7.81 6.63
CA GLU A 603 -21.88 7.22 6.09
C GLU A 603 -23.10 8.13 6.25
N LYS A 604 -23.29 8.71 7.43
CA LYS A 604 -24.37 9.69 7.70
C LYS A 604 -24.18 10.97 6.91
N PHE A 605 -22.93 11.46 6.84
CA PHE A 605 -22.58 12.63 6.07
C PHE A 605 -22.89 12.44 4.58
N LEU A 606 -22.43 11.36 3.96
CA LEU A 606 -22.71 11.06 2.55
C LEU A 606 -24.21 10.87 2.29
N ALA A 607 -24.95 10.17 3.17
CA ALA A 607 -26.38 9.96 3.04
C ALA A 607 -27.16 11.28 3.06
N ARG A 608 -26.74 12.24 3.87
CA ARG A 608 -27.38 13.58 3.95
C ARG A 608 -27.33 14.32 2.61
N TYR A 609 -26.23 14.20 1.87
CA TYR A 609 -26.01 15.00 0.65
C TYR A 609 -26.24 14.22 -0.66
N LEU A 610 -26.05 12.91 -0.64
CA LEU A 610 -26.26 12.04 -1.81
C LEU A 610 -27.61 11.29 -1.78
N GLY A 611 -28.23 11.15 -0.60
CA GLY A 611 -29.51 10.46 -0.44
C GLY A 611 -29.40 8.94 -0.43
N GLY A 612 -28.26 8.39 -0.08
CA GLY A 612 -28.07 6.95 0.14
C GLY A 612 -28.62 6.48 1.49
N ARG A 613 -28.44 5.21 1.78
CA ARG A 613 -28.81 4.60 3.07
C ARG A 613 -27.60 4.55 4.03
N PHE A 614 -27.89 4.39 5.28
CA PHE A 614 -26.87 4.25 6.33
C PHE A 614 -27.33 3.28 7.42
N GLU A 615 -26.38 2.73 8.15
CA GLU A 615 -26.63 1.89 9.32
C GLU A 615 -26.87 2.80 10.55
N GLU A 616 -27.99 2.60 11.23
CA GLU A 616 -28.30 3.29 12.48
C GLU A 616 -27.51 2.68 13.64
N GLY A 617 -26.93 3.48 14.53
CA GLY A 617 -26.21 3.03 15.72
C GLY A 617 -24.77 3.49 15.80
#